data_18a3fa586c8a1d52f6f10647a10a9dfb
#
_entry.id   18a3fa586c8a1d52f6f10647a10a9dfb
#
_cell.length_a   1.000
_cell.length_b   1.000
_cell.length_c   1.000
_cell.angle_alpha   90.00
_cell.angle_beta   90.00
_cell.angle_gamma   90.00
#
_symmetry.space_group_name_H-M   'P 1'
#
loop_
_entity.id
_entity.type
_entity.pdbx_description
1 polymer ?
#
loop_
_entity_poly.entity_id
_entity_poly.type
_entity_poly.pdbx_seq_one_letter_code
_entity_poly.pdbx_strand_id
1 'polypeptide(L)'
;MLGKCIKKASSIGQTMRFSSGDIRRVTLIPGDGIGPEISAAVQKIFEAANAPIAWDPVDVTPVKGRDGVFRIPNRCIELMHENKVGLKGPLETPIGKGHRSLNLAVRKEFNLYANVRPCRSLEGHKTLYDNVDVVTIRENTEGEYSGIEHEIVPGVVQSIKLITETASRNVASFAFEYARQNGRKCVTAVHKANIMRQSDGLFLSICREQAALYPDIKFKEAYLDTVCLNMVQDPSQYDVLVMPNLYGDILSDLCAGLVGGLGVTPSGNIGKEAAVFESVHGTAPDIAGQDKANPTALLLSAVMMLRYM
;
A
#
# COMPACT_ATOMS: atom_id res chain seq x y z
N MET A 1 -38.23 -1.89 -10.26
CA MET A 1 -37.58 -1.76 -8.93
C MET A 1 -36.05 -1.74 -9.03
N LEU A 2 -35.49 -0.90 -9.90
CA LEU A 2 -34.03 -0.80 -10.15
C LEU A 2 -33.42 0.56 -9.74
N GLY A 3 -34.18 1.40 -9.04
CA GLY A 3 -33.77 2.80 -8.78
C GLY A 3 -33.21 3.09 -7.38
N LYS A 4 -33.02 2.10 -6.51
CA LYS A 4 -32.60 2.32 -5.10
C LYS A 4 -31.22 1.82 -4.70
N CYS A 5 -30.48 1.15 -5.58
CA CYS A 5 -29.11 0.63 -5.28
C CYS A 5 -27.97 1.57 -5.66
N ILE A 6 -28.21 2.65 -6.41
CA ILE A 6 -27.14 3.51 -6.95
C ILE A 6 -26.70 4.62 -5.97
N LYS A 7 -27.41 4.85 -4.87
CA LYS A 7 -27.08 5.95 -3.93
C LYS A 7 -26.14 5.59 -2.76
N LYS A 8 -25.56 4.38 -2.70
CA LYS A 8 -24.65 3.98 -1.60
C LYS A 8 -23.19 3.81 -1.99
N ALA A 9 -22.82 4.07 -3.25
CA ALA A 9 -21.43 3.99 -3.72
C ALA A 9 -20.67 5.33 -3.67
N SER A 10 -21.27 6.42 -3.19
CA SER A 10 -20.68 7.76 -3.22
C SER A 10 -19.98 8.20 -1.94
N SER A 11 -19.62 7.30 -1.04
CA SER A 11 -18.89 7.65 0.20
C SER A 11 -17.41 7.22 0.23
N ILE A 12 -16.86 6.75 -0.89
CA ILE A 12 -15.43 6.46 -1.01
C ILE A 12 -14.78 7.72 -1.58
N GLY A 13 -14.21 8.57 -0.71
CA GLY A 13 -13.47 9.74 -1.15
C GLY A 13 -14.05 11.09 -0.75
N GLN A 14 -14.66 11.20 0.44
CA GLN A 14 -14.73 12.52 1.07
C GLN A 14 -13.30 12.92 1.46
N THR A 15 -12.61 13.62 0.55
CA THR A 15 -11.49 14.48 0.93
C THR A 15 -12.05 15.45 1.97
N MET A 16 -11.76 15.21 3.24
CA MET A 16 -12.17 16.11 4.30
C MET A 16 -11.46 17.44 4.05
N ARG A 17 -12.17 18.46 3.57
CA ARG A 17 -11.65 19.82 3.48
C ARG A 17 -11.65 20.39 4.88
N PHE A 18 -10.46 20.61 5.44
CA PHE A 18 -10.29 21.23 6.74
C PHE A 18 -9.97 22.71 6.59
N SER A 19 -10.45 23.52 7.55
CA SER A 19 -10.02 24.90 7.70
C SER A 19 -8.53 24.94 8.09
N SER A 20 -7.79 25.88 7.54
CA SER A 20 -6.39 26.12 7.89
C SER A 20 -6.30 26.53 9.37
N GLY A 21 -6.04 25.55 10.25
CA GLY A 21 -5.90 25.81 11.68
C GLY A 21 -6.17 24.63 12.62
N ASP A 22 -6.86 23.59 12.16
CA ASP A 22 -7.18 22.44 13.02
C ASP A 22 -6.01 21.47 13.08
N ILE A 23 -5.44 21.28 14.28
CA ILE A 23 -4.40 20.28 14.53
C ILE A 23 -5.01 18.87 14.36
N ARG A 24 -4.38 18.06 13.50
CA ARG A 24 -4.81 16.69 13.22
C ARG A 24 -3.96 15.71 14.00
N ARG A 25 -4.61 14.77 14.67
CA ARG A 25 -3.90 13.69 15.36
C ARG A 25 -3.63 12.55 14.40
N VAL A 26 -2.41 12.02 14.46
CA VAL A 26 -1.94 10.91 13.63
C VAL A 26 -1.26 9.88 14.54
N THR A 27 -1.63 8.62 14.37
CA THR A 27 -0.96 7.53 15.07
C THR A 27 0.43 7.33 14.48
N LEU A 28 1.47 7.46 15.30
CA LEU A 28 2.85 7.23 14.88
C LEU A 28 3.33 5.88 15.39
N ILE A 29 3.71 5.00 14.47
CA ILE A 29 4.33 3.72 14.74
C ILE A 29 5.79 3.82 14.30
N PRO A 30 6.75 4.11 15.19
CA PRO A 30 8.15 4.28 14.79
C PRO A 30 8.74 3.03 14.14
N GLY A 31 8.34 1.85 14.63
CA GLY A 31 8.84 0.56 14.13
C GLY A 31 10.20 0.19 14.71
N ASP A 32 10.90 -0.72 14.02
CA ASP A 32 12.13 -1.36 14.47
C ASP A 32 13.37 -0.84 13.73
N GLY A 33 14.54 -1.15 14.25
CA GLY A 33 15.82 -0.82 13.63
C GLY A 33 16.01 0.68 13.40
N ILE A 34 16.10 1.12 12.13
CA ILE A 34 16.21 2.54 11.74
C ILE A 34 14.90 3.32 11.90
N GLY A 35 13.78 2.64 12.21
CA GLY A 35 12.46 3.25 12.31
C GLY A 35 12.37 4.46 13.23
N PRO A 36 12.87 4.38 14.49
CA PRO A 36 12.85 5.52 15.42
C PRO A 36 13.61 6.75 14.91
N GLU A 37 14.81 6.58 14.32
CA GLU A 37 15.62 7.72 13.83
C GLU A 37 15.00 8.40 12.62
N ILE A 38 14.47 7.64 11.65
CA ILE A 38 13.79 8.24 10.48
C ILE A 38 12.45 8.90 10.87
N SER A 39 11.74 8.33 11.85
CA SER A 39 10.50 8.92 12.38
C SER A 39 10.79 10.25 13.10
N ALA A 40 11.85 10.30 13.92
CA ALA A 40 12.28 11.52 14.58
C ALA A 40 12.70 12.62 13.57
N ALA A 41 13.36 12.23 12.48
CA ALA A 41 13.70 13.15 11.40
C ALA A 41 12.46 13.75 10.74
N VAL A 42 11.45 12.93 10.42
CA VAL A 42 10.18 13.39 9.85
C VAL A 42 9.44 14.32 10.81
N GLN A 43 9.36 13.98 12.10
CA GLN A 43 8.74 14.84 13.11
C GLN A 43 9.41 16.23 13.18
N LYS A 44 10.74 16.29 13.20
CA LYS A 44 11.50 17.56 13.19
C LYS A 44 11.20 18.40 11.93
N ILE A 45 11.11 17.78 10.77
CA ILE A 45 10.77 18.46 9.51
C ILE A 45 9.34 19.02 9.57
N PHE A 46 8.38 18.25 10.06
CA PHE A 46 7.00 18.68 10.21
C PHE A 46 6.86 19.85 11.20
N GLU A 47 7.58 19.81 12.31
CA GLU A 47 7.65 20.90 13.28
C GLU A 47 8.23 22.17 12.64
N ALA A 48 9.37 22.06 11.96
CA ALA A 48 10.00 23.19 11.27
C ALA A 48 9.12 23.79 10.15
N ALA A 49 8.32 22.95 9.50
CA ALA A 49 7.36 23.36 8.47
C ALA A 49 6.04 23.90 9.06
N ASN A 50 5.88 23.91 10.39
CA ASN A 50 4.62 24.23 11.07
C ASN A 50 3.42 23.45 10.55
N ALA A 51 3.62 22.16 10.20
CA ALA A 51 2.54 21.30 9.75
C ALA A 51 1.56 21.05 10.91
N PRO A 52 0.23 21.19 10.72
CA PRO A 52 -0.74 21.10 11.81
C PRO A 52 -1.03 19.65 12.23
N ILE A 53 0.01 18.92 12.62
CA ILE A 53 -0.04 17.51 13.01
C ILE A 53 0.39 17.33 14.46
N ALA A 54 -0.43 16.61 15.23
CA ALA A 54 -0.08 16.09 16.55
C ALA A 54 0.14 14.57 16.44
N TRP A 55 1.28 14.11 16.89
CA TRP A 55 1.67 12.71 16.82
C TRP A 55 1.28 11.95 18.08
N ASP A 56 0.60 10.80 17.91
CA ASP A 56 0.30 9.84 18.97
C ASP A 56 1.21 8.60 18.81
N PRO A 57 2.40 8.58 19.45
CA PRO A 57 3.31 7.45 19.31
C PRO A 57 2.74 6.21 19.99
N VAL A 58 2.92 5.05 19.35
CA VAL A 58 2.53 3.75 19.88
C VAL A 58 3.52 2.68 19.45
N ASP A 59 3.85 1.81 20.43
CA ASP A 59 4.60 0.59 20.18
C ASP A 59 3.65 -0.51 19.69
N VAL A 60 4.06 -1.25 18.68
CA VAL A 60 3.30 -2.36 18.10
C VAL A 60 3.98 -3.71 18.34
N THR A 61 4.95 -3.78 19.26
CA THR A 61 5.54 -5.06 19.68
C THR A 61 4.44 -6.06 20.00
N PRO A 62 4.41 -7.22 19.32
CA PRO A 62 3.30 -8.15 19.46
C PRO A 62 3.10 -8.65 20.88
N VAL A 63 1.89 -8.59 21.38
CA VAL A 63 1.51 -9.11 22.68
C VAL A 63 0.98 -10.54 22.54
N LYS A 64 1.54 -11.47 23.31
CA LYS A 64 1.08 -12.86 23.33
C LYS A 64 -0.22 -12.96 24.13
N GLY A 65 -1.30 -13.35 23.48
CA GLY A 65 -2.59 -13.62 24.12
C GLY A 65 -2.57 -14.86 25.00
N ARG A 66 -3.61 -15.07 25.82
CA ARG A 66 -3.77 -16.27 26.68
C ARG A 66 -3.83 -17.57 25.88
N ASP A 67 -4.27 -17.51 24.63
CA ASP A 67 -4.31 -18.59 23.64
C ASP A 67 -2.97 -18.85 22.94
N GLY A 68 -1.92 -18.12 23.32
CA GLY A 68 -0.59 -18.24 22.72
C GLY A 68 -0.42 -17.52 21.38
N VAL A 69 -1.45 -16.86 20.87
CA VAL A 69 -1.42 -16.14 19.59
C VAL A 69 -0.90 -14.71 19.79
N PHE A 70 0.04 -14.30 18.95
CA PHE A 70 0.55 -12.93 18.94
C PHE A 70 -0.43 -11.98 18.24
N ARG A 71 -0.74 -10.85 18.87
CA ARG A 71 -1.67 -9.82 18.37
C ARG A 71 -1.06 -8.44 18.47
N ILE A 72 -1.58 -7.53 17.66
CA ILE A 72 -1.31 -6.10 17.77
C ILE A 72 -1.82 -5.61 19.14
N PRO A 73 -1.07 -4.76 19.86
CA PRO A 73 -1.52 -4.19 21.14
C PRO A 73 -2.84 -3.42 20.99
N ASN A 74 -3.77 -3.61 21.91
CA ASN A 74 -5.07 -2.93 21.90
C ASN A 74 -4.94 -1.41 21.80
N ARG A 75 -3.92 -0.83 22.44
CA ARG A 75 -3.68 0.62 22.38
C ARG A 75 -3.43 1.13 20.94
N CYS A 76 -2.76 0.32 20.12
CA CYS A 76 -2.58 0.66 18.70
C CYS A 76 -3.92 0.64 17.95
N ILE A 77 -4.74 -0.37 18.23
CA ILE A 77 -6.08 -0.52 17.61
C ILE A 77 -6.97 0.67 17.99
N GLU A 78 -7.01 1.04 19.27
CA GLU A 78 -7.76 2.20 19.78
C GLU A 78 -7.32 3.49 19.09
N LEU A 79 -6.02 3.80 19.09
CA LEU A 79 -5.48 5.02 18.47
C LEU A 79 -5.75 5.08 16.96
N MET A 80 -5.66 3.96 16.27
CA MET A 80 -6.00 3.90 14.85
C MET A 80 -7.49 4.12 14.58
N HIS A 81 -8.38 3.63 15.46
CA HIS A 81 -9.83 3.91 15.35
C HIS A 81 -10.16 5.36 15.69
N GLU A 82 -9.46 5.99 16.63
CA GLU A 82 -9.63 7.40 16.98
C GLU A 82 -9.13 8.32 15.87
N ASN A 83 -7.87 8.15 15.46
CA ASN A 83 -7.18 9.04 14.53
C ASN A 83 -7.47 8.75 13.06
N LYS A 84 -7.84 7.50 12.72
CA LYS A 84 -8.11 6.98 11.37
C LYS A 84 -6.93 7.05 10.40
N VAL A 85 -5.87 7.72 10.77
CA VAL A 85 -4.66 7.88 9.97
C VAL A 85 -3.43 7.55 10.81
N GLY A 86 -2.52 6.77 10.23
CA GLY A 86 -1.24 6.42 10.84
C GLY A 86 -0.06 6.63 9.91
N LEU A 87 1.09 6.94 10.50
CA LEU A 87 2.41 6.92 9.86
C LEU A 87 3.25 5.81 10.51
N LYS A 88 3.78 4.89 9.70
CA LYS A 88 4.48 3.69 10.20
C LYS A 88 5.88 3.58 9.60
N GLY A 89 6.87 3.42 10.45
CA GLY A 89 8.21 2.97 10.09
C GLY A 89 8.28 1.46 9.75
N PRO A 90 9.47 0.93 9.47
CA PRO A 90 9.67 -0.47 9.15
C PRO A 90 9.40 -1.35 10.37
N LEU A 91 8.79 -2.53 10.15
CA LEU A 91 8.56 -3.52 11.20
C LEU A 91 9.30 -4.81 10.85
N GLU A 92 10.03 -5.34 11.82
CA GLU A 92 10.70 -6.61 11.68
C GLU A 92 9.69 -7.77 11.65
N THR A 93 9.90 -8.71 10.75
CA THR A 93 9.16 -9.97 10.74
C THR A 93 10.15 -11.09 11.11
N PRO A 94 10.11 -11.60 12.34
CA PRO A 94 11.01 -12.68 12.76
C PRO A 94 10.84 -13.91 11.87
N ILE A 95 11.94 -14.46 11.37
CA ILE A 95 11.96 -15.72 10.63
C ILE A 95 11.89 -16.87 11.64
N GLY A 96 10.72 -17.49 11.81
CA GLY A 96 10.57 -18.61 12.74
C GLY A 96 9.17 -19.22 12.74
N LYS A 97 9.07 -20.46 13.22
CA LYS A 97 7.78 -21.17 13.31
C LYS A 97 6.84 -20.43 14.28
N GLY A 98 5.69 -19.98 13.78
CA GLY A 98 4.58 -19.42 14.59
C GLY A 98 4.45 -17.89 14.58
N HIS A 99 5.36 -17.14 13.98
CA HIS A 99 5.21 -15.70 13.84
C HIS A 99 4.54 -15.35 12.52
N ARG A 100 3.36 -14.72 12.58
CA ARG A 100 2.75 -14.08 11.41
C ARG A 100 3.37 -12.70 11.22
N SER A 101 3.55 -12.28 9.97
CA SER A 101 4.03 -10.93 9.66
C SER A 101 3.15 -9.89 10.34
N LEU A 102 3.77 -9.01 11.13
CA LEU A 102 3.09 -7.92 11.83
C LEU A 102 2.52 -6.91 10.81
N ASN A 103 3.23 -6.67 9.71
CA ASN A 103 2.72 -5.85 8.61
C ASN A 103 1.42 -6.43 8.03
N LEU A 104 1.35 -7.75 7.84
CA LEU A 104 0.14 -8.42 7.37
C LEU A 104 -1.00 -8.36 8.42
N ALA A 105 -0.65 -8.43 9.70
CA ALA A 105 -1.63 -8.30 10.79
C ALA A 105 -2.27 -6.89 10.79
N VAL A 106 -1.46 -5.84 10.67
CA VAL A 106 -1.96 -4.44 10.56
C VAL A 106 -2.88 -4.28 9.35
N ARG A 107 -2.49 -4.79 8.17
CA ARG A 107 -3.31 -4.71 6.95
C ARG A 107 -4.67 -5.39 7.11
N LYS A 108 -4.71 -6.56 7.76
CA LYS A 108 -5.95 -7.31 8.01
C LYS A 108 -6.81 -6.67 9.09
N GLU A 109 -6.22 -6.21 10.20
CA GLU A 109 -6.95 -5.59 11.32
C GLU A 109 -7.75 -4.37 10.86
N PHE A 110 -7.12 -3.49 10.09
CA PHE A 110 -7.75 -2.25 9.62
C PHE A 110 -8.34 -2.36 8.20
N ASN A 111 -8.42 -3.58 7.65
CA ASN A 111 -8.92 -3.85 6.29
C ASN A 111 -8.34 -2.88 5.24
N LEU A 112 -7.01 -2.77 5.23
CA LEU A 112 -6.28 -1.90 4.32
C LEU A 112 -6.15 -2.60 2.95
N TYR A 113 -7.19 -2.54 2.15
CA TYR A 113 -7.37 -3.35 0.95
C TYR A 113 -6.55 -2.89 -0.26
N ALA A 114 -6.13 -1.62 -0.31
CA ALA A 114 -5.33 -1.10 -1.40
C ALA A 114 -4.00 -0.55 -0.90
N ASN A 115 -2.89 -0.99 -1.48
CA ASN A 115 -1.58 -0.38 -1.29
C ASN A 115 -1.25 0.47 -2.52
N VAL A 116 -0.94 1.74 -2.30
CA VAL A 116 -0.66 2.74 -3.34
C VAL A 116 0.79 3.15 -3.24
N ARG A 117 1.54 3.00 -4.32
CA ARG A 117 2.95 3.40 -4.42
C ARG A 117 3.16 4.25 -5.66
N PRO A 118 3.17 5.58 -5.55
CA PRO A 118 3.63 6.45 -6.63
C PRO A 118 5.15 6.34 -6.80
N CYS A 119 5.60 5.96 -7.99
CA CYS A 119 7.02 5.89 -8.36
C CYS A 119 7.30 7.02 -9.32
N ARG A 120 7.97 8.07 -8.83
CA ARG A 120 8.24 9.29 -9.57
C ARG A 120 9.70 9.65 -9.48
N SER A 121 10.31 9.98 -10.63
CA SER A 121 11.68 10.52 -10.67
C SER A 121 11.79 11.75 -9.79
N LEU A 122 12.83 11.79 -8.94
CA LEU A 122 13.13 12.94 -8.08
C LEU A 122 14.09 13.88 -8.79
N GLU A 123 13.79 15.17 -8.74
CA GLU A 123 14.66 16.19 -9.29
C GLU A 123 16.03 16.19 -8.59
N GLY A 124 17.10 16.23 -9.37
CA GLY A 124 18.48 16.19 -8.85
C GLY A 124 19.01 14.78 -8.56
N HIS A 125 18.17 13.73 -8.61
CA HIS A 125 18.60 12.35 -8.46
C HIS A 125 18.67 11.65 -9.81
N LYS A 126 19.88 11.30 -10.26
CA LYS A 126 20.08 10.60 -11.53
C LYS A 126 19.84 9.11 -11.38
N THR A 127 19.00 8.57 -12.24
CA THR A 127 18.73 7.15 -12.37
C THR A 127 18.92 6.70 -13.83
N LEU A 128 18.66 5.43 -14.12
CA LEU A 128 18.73 4.91 -15.50
C LEU A 128 17.61 5.43 -16.40
N TYR A 129 16.53 5.94 -15.81
CA TYR A 129 15.34 6.41 -16.52
C TYR A 129 15.01 7.83 -16.12
N ASP A 130 14.71 8.66 -17.11
CA ASP A 130 14.25 10.03 -16.88
C ASP A 130 12.71 10.08 -16.89
N ASN A 131 12.15 10.99 -16.09
CA ASN A 131 10.71 11.32 -16.10
C ASN A 131 9.78 10.12 -15.85
N VAL A 132 10.19 9.17 -15.00
CA VAL A 132 9.30 8.10 -14.54
C VAL A 132 8.17 8.70 -13.70
N ASP A 133 6.93 8.38 -14.02
CA ASP A 133 5.75 8.77 -13.24
C ASP A 133 4.66 7.69 -13.36
N VAL A 134 4.81 6.60 -12.61
CA VAL A 134 3.91 5.44 -12.60
C VAL A 134 3.36 5.25 -11.19
N VAL A 135 2.09 4.93 -11.09
CA VAL A 135 1.47 4.57 -9.82
C VAL A 135 1.07 3.10 -9.82
N THR A 136 1.53 2.34 -8.84
CA THR A 136 1.08 0.97 -8.63
C THR A 136 0.01 0.93 -7.54
N ILE A 137 -1.10 0.25 -7.81
CA ILE A 137 -2.19 -0.01 -6.87
C ILE A 137 -2.34 -1.51 -6.73
N ARG A 138 -1.93 -2.02 -5.58
CA ARG A 138 -1.86 -3.43 -5.22
C ARG A 138 -3.05 -3.80 -4.36
N GLU A 139 -3.73 -4.91 -4.67
CA GLU A 139 -4.59 -5.58 -3.70
C GLU A 139 -3.73 -6.04 -2.51
N ASN A 140 -4.21 -5.90 -1.28
CA ASN A 140 -3.34 -5.94 -0.11
C ASN A 140 -3.79 -6.89 1.01
N THR A 141 -4.89 -7.64 0.82
CA THR A 141 -5.53 -8.43 1.88
C THR A 141 -5.62 -9.94 1.60
N GLU A 142 -5.55 -10.35 0.34
CA GLU A 142 -5.73 -11.73 -0.07
C GLU A 142 -4.60 -12.22 -1.03
N GLY A 143 -4.90 -13.06 -1.98
CA GLY A 143 -3.94 -13.66 -2.90
C GLY A 143 -3.12 -14.76 -2.24
N GLU A 144 -1.86 -14.88 -2.62
CA GLU A 144 -0.88 -15.79 -2.04
C GLU A 144 -0.54 -15.41 -0.58
N TYR A 145 -0.72 -14.13 -0.22
CA TYR A 145 -0.56 -13.61 1.14
C TYR A 145 -1.69 -14.01 2.10
N SER A 146 -2.70 -14.75 1.63
CA SER A 146 -3.69 -15.39 2.50
C SER A 146 -3.02 -16.37 3.48
N GLY A 147 -1.87 -16.95 3.08
CA GLY A 147 -1.10 -17.91 3.86
C GLY A 147 -1.82 -19.26 3.99
N ILE A 148 -2.64 -19.62 3.01
CA ILE A 148 -3.33 -20.92 2.98
C ILE A 148 -2.41 -21.91 2.26
N GLU A 149 -1.75 -22.74 3.04
CA GLU A 149 -0.83 -23.77 2.55
C GLU A 149 -1.12 -25.13 3.22
N HIS A 150 -0.99 -26.19 2.45
CA HIS A 150 -1.23 -27.56 2.92
C HIS A 150 -0.12 -28.50 2.40
N GLU A 151 0.42 -29.32 3.29
CA GLU A 151 1.18 -30.48 2.90
C GLU A 151 0.21 -31.65 2.66
N ILE A 152 0.04 -32.04 1.40
CA ILE A 152 -0.93 -33.10 1.00
C ILE A 152 -0.37 -34.48 1.37
N VAL A 153 0.90 -34.70 1.05
CA VAL A 153 1.70 -35.86 1.46
C VAL A 153 3.13 -35.39 1.67
N PRO A 154 3.96 -36.12 2.43
CA PRO A 154 5.36 -35.73 2.66
C PRO A 154 6.09 -35.30 1.38
N GLY A 155 6.59 -34.07 1.37
CA GLY A 155 7.32 -33.51 0.22
C GLY A 155 6.44 -32.91 -0.90
N VAL A 156 5.10 -32.84 -0.72
CA VAL A 156 4.18 -32.21 -1.68
C VAL A 156 3.36 -31.13 -0.98
N VAL A 157 3.70 -29.88 -1.24
CA VAL A 157 3.02 -28.70 -0.64
C VAL A 157 2.14 -28.02 -1.68
N GLN A 158 0.95 -27.62 -1.26
CA GLN A 158 0.00 -26.84 -2.04
C GLN A 158 -0.17 -25.46 -1.41
N SER A 159 -0.02 -24.39 -2.20
CA SER A 159 -0.34 -23.02 -1.83
C SER A 159 -1.56 -22.53 -2.59
N ILE A 160 -2.49 -21.86 -1.91
CA ILE A 160 -3.75 -21.40 -2.48
C ILE A 160 -3.70 -19.89 -2.67
N LYS A 161 -3.80 -19.47 -3.94
CA LYS A 161 -4.08 -18.10 -4.31
C LYS A 161 -5.57 -17.81 -4.15
N LEU A 162 -5.96 -17.04 -3.14
CA LEU A 162 -7.33 -16.65 -2.90
C LEU A 162 -7.65 -15.35 -3.63
N ILE A 163 -8.65 -15.35 -4.51
CA ILE A 163 -9.17 -14.15 -5.18
C ILE A 163 -10.68 -14.11 -4.97
N THR A 164 -11.17 -13.00 -4.40
CA THR A 164 -12.60 -12.80 -4.18
C THR A 164 -13.13 -11.63 -5.01
N GLU A 165 -14.41 -11.70 -5.36
CA GLU A 165 -15.09 -10.61 -6.05
C GLU A 165 -15.03 -9.31 -5.25
N THR A 166 -15.27 -9.40 -3.94
CA THR A 166 -15.32 -8.22 -3.05
C THR A 166 -14.00 -7.49 -2.98
N ALA A 167 -12.88 -8.20 -2.79
CA ALA A 167 -11.55 -7.58 -2.70
C ALA A 167 -11.12 -7.02 -4.07
N SER A 168 -11.35 -7.78 -5.15
CA SER A 168 -11.09 -7.33 -6.52
C SER A 168 -11.88 -6.06 -6.86
N ARG A 169 -13.15 -6.00 -6.49
CA ARG A 169 -14.02 -4.83 -6.71
C ARG A 169 -13.55 -3.61 -5.92
N ASN A 170 -13.17 -3.79 -4.65
CA ASN A 170 -12.68 -2.70 -3.81
C ASN A 170 -11.41 -2.08 -4.41
N VAL A 171 -10.40 -2.87 -4.77
CA VAL A 171 -9.13 -2.36 -5.31
C VAL A 171 -9.29 -1.79 -6.72
N ALA A 172 -10.11 -2.40 -7.57
CA ALA A 172 -10.38 -1.91 -8.92
C ALA A 172 -11.13 -0.56 -8.87
N SER A 173 -12.22 -0.46 -8.10
CA SER A 173 -12.94 0.79 -7.90
C SER A 173 -12.03 1.90 -7.37
N PHE A 174 -11.19 1.57 -6.39
CA PHE A 174 -10.21 2.51 -5.85
C PHE A 174 -9.22 2.99 -6.93
N ALA A 175 -8.73 2.11 -7.79
CA ALA A 175 -7.77 2.46 -8.83
C ALA A 175 -8.34 3.46 -9.85
N PHE A 176 -9.58 3.28 -10.28
CA PHE A 176 -10.23 4.22 -11.18
C PHE A 176 -10.56 5.55 -10.49
N GLU A 177 -11.05 5.51 -9.25
CA GLU A 177 -11.31 6.73 -8.48
C GLU A 177 -10.03 7.51 -8.21
N TYR A 178 -8.94 6.83 -7.82
CA TYR A 178 -7.61 7.43 -7.67
C TYR A 178 -7.15 8.08 -8.97
N ALA A 179 -7.27 7.39 -10.10
CA ALA A 179 -6.89 7.92 -11.40
C ALA A 179 -7.65 9.22 -11.71
N ARG A 180 -8.97 9.23 -11.52
CA ARG A 180 -9.82 10.40 -11.77
C ARG A 180 -9.46 11.58 -10.85
N GLN A 181 -9.32 11.34 -9.55
CA GLN A 181 -9.01 12.39 -8.56
C GLN A 181 -7.62 13.00 -8.77
N ASN A 182 -6.66 12.20 -9.24
CA ASN A 182 -5.28 12.65 -9.45
C ASN A 182 -4.98 13.05 -10.90
N GLY A 183 -5.99 13.19 -11.75
CA GLY A 183 -5.84 13.62 -13.14
C GLY A 183 -5.10 12.61 -14.03
N ARG A 184 -5.00 11.35 -13.61
CA ARG A 184 -4.44 10.25 -14.38
C ARG A 184 -5.36 9.86 -15.52
N LYS A 185 -4.81 9.36 -16.62
CA LYS A 185 -5.55 9.15 -17.87
C LYS A 185 -5.76 7.69 -18.22
N CYS A 186 -4.98 6.80 -17.65
CA CYS A 186 -5.00 5.39 -18.02
C CYS A 186 -4.85 4.47 -16.80
N VAL A 187 -5.75 3.49 -16.68
CA VAL A 187 -5.62 2.38 -15.72
C VAL A 187 -5.34 1.10 -16.50
N THR A 188 -4.26 0.41 -16.15
CA THR A 188 -3.90 -0.89 -16.73
C THR A 188 -4.09 -1.99 -15.70
N ALA A 189 -4.97 -2.94 -15.96
CA ALA A 189 -5.11 -4.15 -15.15
C ALA A 189 -4.01 -5.16 -15.50
N VAL A 190 -3.22 -5.54 -14.50
CA VAL A 190 -2.13 -6.50 -14.67
C VAL A 190 -2.59 -7.88 -14.18
N HIS A 191 -2.47 -8.89 -15.03
CA HIS A 191 -3.00 -10.22 -14.76
C HIS A 191 -2.23 -11.32 -15.52
N LYS A 192 -2.56 -12.58 -15.24
CA LYS A 192 -2.12 -13.75 -16.01
C LYS A 192 -3.31 -14.69 -16.32
N ALA A 193 -4.44 -14.12 -16.72
CA ALA A 193 -5.71 -14.82 -16.93
C ALA A 193 -5.67 -15.87 -18.06
N ASN A 194 -4.69 -15.83 -18.96
CA ASN A 194 -4.46 -16.88 -19.95
C ASN A 194 -4.00 -18.20 -19.31
N ILE A 195 -3.36 -18.15 -18.13
CA ILE A 195 -2.94 -19.30 -17.34
C ILE A 195 -3.91 -19.53 -16.17
N MET A 196 -4.09 -18.52 -15.32
CA MET A 196 -4.97 -18.60 -14.14
C MET A 196 -6.37 -18.10 -14.49
N ARG A 197 -7.10 -18.94 -15.26
CA ARG A 197 -8.39 -18.58 -15.86
C ARG A 197 -9.47 -18.24 -14.87
N GLN A 198 -9.49 -18.92 -13.71
CA GLN A 198 -10.50 -18.69 -12.66
C GLN A 198 -10.11 -17.46 -11.80
N SER A 199 -8.96 -17.50 -11.15
CA SER A 199 -8.56 -16.45 -10.20
C SER A 199 -8.27 -15.11 -10.88
N ASP A 200 -7.31 -15.06 -11.80
CA ASP A 200 -6.99 -13.82 -12.51
C ASP A 200 -8.10 -13.42 -13.50
N GLY A 201 -8.84 -14.42 -14.02
CA GLY A 201 -10.02 -14.17 -14.84
C GLY A 201 -11.11 -13.42 -14.08
N LEU A 202 -11.38 -13.78 -12.82
CA LEU A 202 -12.31 -13.06 -11.96
C LEU A 202 -11.84 -11.62 -11.72
N PHE A 203 -10.57 -11.44 -11.31
CA PHE A 203 -10.00 -10.11 -11.11
C PHE A 203 -10.14 -9.24 -12.36
N LEU A 204 -9.79 -9.77 -13.53
CA LEU A 204 -9.85 -9.05 -14.79
C LEU A 204 -11.30 -8.69 -15.17
N SER A 205 -12.25 -9.60 -15.00
CA SER A 205 -13.66 -9.32 -15.30
C SER A 205 -14.21 -8.18 -14.43
N ILE A 206 -13.83 -8.15 -13.14
CA ILE A 206 -14.21 -7.06 -12.24
C ILE A 206 -13.55 -5.73 -12.66
N CYS A 207 -12.28 -5.76 -13.07
CA CYS A 207 -11.63 -4.54 -13.61
C CYS A 207 -12.37 -4.00 -14.84
N ARG A 208 -12.83 -4.86 -15.75
CA ARG A 208 -13.65 -4.47 -16.92
C ARG A 208 -14.99 -3.86 -16.51
N GLU A 209 -15.68 -4.47 -15.54
CA GLU A 209 -16.94 -3.92 -15.01
C GLU A 209 -16.71 -2.53 -14.40
N GLN A 210 -15.65 -2.34 -13.63
CA GLN A 210 -15.33 -1.03 -13.06
C GLN A 210 -14.94 -0.02 -14.15
N ALA A 211 -14.16 -0.41 -15.14
CA ALA A 211 -13.78 0.46 -16.26
C ALA A 211 -15.01 1.05 -16.98
N ALA A 212 -16.07 0.28 -17.13
CA ALA A 212 -17.32 0.74 -17.75
C ALA A 212 -18.00 1.90 -16.98
N LEU A 213 -17.72 2.07 -15.69
CA LEU A 213 -18.23 3.15 -14.85
C LEU A 213 -17.41 4.46 -14.96
N TYR A 214 -16.22 4.40 -15.61
CA TYR A 214 -15.27 5.51 -15.75
C TYR A 214 -14.88 5.73 -17.22
N PRO A 215 -15.82 6.17 -18.08
CA PRO A 215 -15.58 6.32 -19.51
C PRO A 215 -14.54 7.40 -19.86
N ASP A 216 -14.23 8.27 -18.90
CA ASP A 216 -13.21 9.31 -18.98
C ASP A 216 -11.78 8.80 -18.73
N ILE A 217 -11.63 7.56 -18.22
CA ILE A 217 -10.33 6.92 -17.94
C ILE A 217 -10.10 5.81 -18.98
N LYS A 218 -8.99 5.88 -19.71
CA LYS A 218 -8.61 4.80 -20.62
C LYS A 218 -8.30 3.53 -19.86
N PHE A 219 -8.89 2.40 -20.26
CA PHE A 219 -8.60 1.09 -19.69
C PHE A 219 -7.72 0.26 -20.62
N LYS A 220 -6.71 -0.39 -20.05
CA LYS A 220 -5.84 -1.36 -20.72
C LYS A 220 -5.74 -2.64 -19.88
N GLU A 221 -5.40 -3.72 -20.56
CA GLU A 221 -5.13 -5.03 -19.93
C GLU A 221 -3.74 -5.46 -20.36
N ALA A 222 -2.95 -6.02 -19.45
CA ALA A 222 -1.62 -6.50 -19.77
C ALA A 222 -1.23 -7.71 -18.93
N TYR A 223 -0.51 -8.65 -19.54
CA TYR A 223 0.09 -9.75 -18.82
C TYR A 223 1.26 -9.28 -17.95
N LEU A 224 1.39 -9.86 -16.76
CA LEU A 224 2.42 -9.51 -15.80
C LEU A 224 3.83 -9.52 -16.40
N ASP A 225 4.19 -10.58 -17.10
CA ASP A 225 5.50 -10.73 -17.75
C ASP A 225 5.75 -9.66 -18.83
N THR A 226 4.73 -9.30 -19.60
CA THR A 226 4.79 -8.20 -20.58
C THR A 226 4.99 -6.85 -19.89
N VAL A 227 4.30 -6.62 -18.76
CA VAL A 227 4.48 -5.39 -17.99
C VAL A 227 5.90 -5.30 -17.42
N CYS A 228 6.44 -6.40 -16.87
CA CYS A 228 7.83 -6.42 -16.40
C CYS A 228 8.83 -6.09 -17.51
N LEU A 229 8.67 -6.70 -18.70
CA LEU A 229 9.52 -6.43 -19.87
C LEU A 229 9.45 -4.97 -20.30
N ASN A 230 8.24 -4.46 -20.50
CA ASN A 230 8.02 -3.10 -20.98
C ASN A 230 8.44 -2.04 -19.95
N MET A 231 8.27 -2.32 -18.66
CA MET A 231 8.67 -1.40 -17.59
C MET A 231 10.19 -1.15 -17.60
N VAL A 232 10.99 -2.16 -17.93
CA VAL A 232 12.44 -2.03 -18.06
C VAL A 232 12.85 -1.38 -19.38
N GLN A 233 12.07 -1.58 -20.45
CA GLN A 233 12.37 -0.97 -21.76
C GLN A 233 11.94 0.50 -21.83
N ASP A 234 10.72 0.80 -21.41
CA ASP A 234 10.12 2.12 -21.45
C ASP A 234 8.98 2.23 -20.44
N PRO A 235 9.24 2.71 -19.20
CA PRO A 235 8.22 2.85 -18.17
C PRO A 235 7.15 3.90 -18.51
N SER A 236 7.39 4.82 -19.45
CA SER A 236 6.44 5.90 -19.81
C SER A 236 5.14 5.39 -20.45
N GLN A 237 5.09 4.12 -20.86
CA GLN A 237 3.89 3.47 -21.39
C GLN A 237 2.78 3.29 -20.35
N TYR A 238 3.11 3.39 -19.07
CA TYR A 238 2.20 3.13 -17.96
C TYR A 238 1.93 4.39 -17.16
N ASP A 239 0.70 4.49 -16.66
CA ASP A 239 0.22 5.60 -15.83
C ASP A 239 -0.20 5.07 -14.45
N VAL A 240 -1.33 4.35 -14.37
CA VAL A 240 -1.77 3.65 -13.17
C VAL A 240 -1.86 2.15 -13.46
N LEU A 241 -1.26 1.34 -12.62
CA LEU A 241 -1.31 -0.12 -12.70
C LEU A 241 -2.14 -0.65 -11.52
N VAL A 242 -3.13 -1.50 -11.78
CA VAL A 242 -3.90 -2.21 -10.75
C VAL A 242 -3.70 -3.71 -10.88
N MET A 243 -3.47 -4.41 -9.76
CA MET A 243 -3.06 -5.82 -9.79
C MET A 243 -3.35 -6.57 -8.49
N PRO A 244 -3.41 -7.92 -8.56
CA PRO A 244 -3.42 -8.80 -7.39
C PRO A 244 -2.20 -8.64 -6.50
N ASN A 245 -2.28 -9.16 -5.28
CA ASN A 245 -1.35 -8.93 -4.20
C ASN A 245 0.12 -9.24 -4.55
N LEU A 246 0.44 -10.46 -4.92
CA LEU A 246 1.84 -10.85 -5.21
C LEU A 246 2.41 -10.10 -6.41
N TYR A 247 1.61 -9.90 -7.47
CA TYR A 247 2.07 -9.13 -8.63
C TYR A 247 2.38 -7.69 -8.26
N GLY A 248 1.55 -7.11 -7.38
CA GLY A 248 1.76 -5.76 -6.88
C GLY A 248 3.01 -5.64 -6.03
N ASP A 249 3.35 -6.66 -5.23
CA ASP A 249 4.59 -6.69 -4.48
C ASP A 249 5.81 -6.63 -5.40
N ILE A 250 5.85 -7.52 -6.39
CA ILE A 250 6.96 -7.60 -7.34
C ILE A 250 7.08 -6.32 -8.19
N LEU A 251 5.97 -5.87 -8.80
CA LEU A 251 6.01 -4.72 -9.71
C LEU A 251 6.27 -3.40 -8.98
N SER A 252 5.77 -3.23 -7.76
CA SER A 252 6.02 -2.00 -7.02
C SER A 252 7.50 -1.85 -6.62
N ASP A 253 8.17 -2.94 -6.31
CA ASP A 253 9.60 -2.93 -6.00
C ASP A 253 10.44 -2.75 -7.28
N LEU A 254 10.02 -3.35 -8.40
CA LEU A 254 10.60 -3.04 -9.71
C LEU A 254 10.49 -1.55 -10.04
N CYS A 255 9.30 -0.96 -9.88
CA CYS A 255 9.08 0.47 -10.13
C CYS A 255 9.91 1.35 -9.20
N ALA A 256 10.06 0.98 -7.92
CA ALA A 256 10.92 1.67 -6.99
C ALA A 256 12.38 1.66 -7.46
N GLY A 257 12.86 0.53 -8.00
CA GLY A 257 14.19 0.41 -8.60
C GLY A 257 14.44 1.40 -9.75
N LEU A 258 13.42 1.72 -10.55
CA LEU A 258 13.54 2.67 -11.66
C LEU A 258 13.81 4.10 -11.20
N VAL A 259 13.39 4.47 -9.99
CA VAL A 259 13.47 5.85 -9.46
C VAL A 259 14.51 6.03 -8.36
N GLY A 260 15.31 5.00 -8.08
CA GLY A 260 16.41 5.08 -7.11
C GLY A 260 16.26 4.20 -5.88
N GLY A 261 15.23 3.34 -5.82
CA GLY A 261 15.02 2.32 -4.80
C GLY A 261 13.96 2.67 -3.76
N LEU A 262 13.74 1.73 -2.84
CA LEU A 262 12.70 1.82 -1.80
C LEU A 262 12.90 3.00 -0.83
N GLY A 263 14.15 3.48 -0.66
CA GLY A 263 14.48 4.59 0.24
C GLY A 263 13.97 5.96 -0.21
N VAL A 264 13.43 6.06 -1.44
CA VAL A 264 12.89 7.29 -2.01
C VAL A 264 11.47 7.14 -2.55
N THR A 265 10.81 6.01 -2.28
CA THR A 265 9.47 5.70 -2.79
C THR A 265 8.44 5.74 -1.65
N PRO A 266 7.39 6.60 -1.74
CA PRO A 266 6.31 6.63 -0.76
C PRO A 266 5.36 5.46 -0.91
N SER A 267 4.67 5.13 0.18
CA SER A 267 3.64 4.10 0.21
C SER A 267 2.50 4.47 1.16
N GLY A 268 1.28 4.16 0.74
CA GLY A 268 0.08 4.26 1.57
C GLY A 268 -0.78 3.01 1.46
N ASN A 269 -1.22 2.51 2.59
CA ASN A 269 -2.19 1.41 2.69
C ASN A 269 -3.55 2.02 3.02
N ILE A 270 -4.52 1.81 2.17
CA ILE A 270 -5.82 2.46 2.25
C ILE A 270 -6.90 1.44 2.56
N GLY A 271 -7.69 1.73 3.58
CA GLY A 271 -8.91 1.03 3.94
C GLY A 271 -10.13 1.92 3.84
N LYS A 272 -11.30 1.37 4.20
CA LYS A 272 -12.55 2.16 4.21
C LYS A 272 -12.62 3.13 5.38
N GLU A 273 -12.04 2.77 6.52
CA GLU A 273 -12.15 3.51 7.78
C GLU A 273 -10.81 4.03 8.30
N ALA A 274 -9.71 3.50 7.79
CA ALA A 274 -8.37 3.90 8.20
C ALA A 274 -7.40 3.88 7.02
N ALA A 275 -6.31 4.66 7.13
CA ALA A 275 -5.19 4.66 6.21
C ALA A 275 -3.87 4.65 6.99
N VAL A 276 -2.91 3.86 6.52
CA VAL A 276 -1.56 3.77 7.11
C VAL A 276 -0.54 4.05 6.04
N PHE A 277 0.22 5.13 6.22
CA PHE A 277 1.33 5.50 5.35
C PHE A 277 2.62 4.95 5.91
N GLU A 278 3.50 4.43 5.05
CA GLU A 278 4.68 3.71 5.52
C GLU A 278 5.88 3.88 4.59
N SER A 279 7.09 3.74 5.15
CA SER A 279 8.26 3.40 4.35
C SER A 279 8.27 1.90 4.09
N VAL A 280 8.60 1.52 2.86
CA VAL A 280 8.54 0.10 2.43
C VAL A 280 9.83 -0.66 2.70
N HIS A 281 10.96 0.05 2.85
CA HIS A 281 12.26 -0.55 3.13
C HIS A 281 12.30 -1.31 4.47
N GLY A 282 13.29 -2.18 4.64
CA GLY A 282 13.50 -2.97 5.86
C GLY A 282 14.01 -2.15 7.06
N THR A 283 14.24 -2.84 8.16
CA THR A 283 14.66 -2.28 9.46
C THR A 283 16.15 -1.93 9.52
N ALA A 284 16.99 -2.45 8.62
CA ALA A 284 18.44 -2.23 8.53
C ALA A 284 19.13 -2.17 9.93
N PRO A 285 19.08 -3.26 10.70
CA PRO A 285 19.55 -3.27 12.09
C PRO A 285 21.04 -2.98 12.25
N ASP A 286 21.82 -3.22 11.20
CA ASP A 286 23.26 -2.98 11.14
C ASP A 286 23.65 -1.49 11.19
N ILE A 287 22.77 -0.58 10.78
CA ILE A 287 22.99 0.87 10.84
C ILE A 287 22.05 1.60 11.79
N ALA A 288 21.20 0.88 12.52
CA ALA A 288 20.26 1.45 13.47
C ALA A 288 20.96 2.26 14.58
N GLY A 289 20.43 3.47 14.88
CA GLY A 289 20.98 4.38 15.87
C GLY A 289 22.28 5.10 15.46
N GLN A 290 22.66 5.02 14.17
CA GLN A 290 23.86 5.66 13.66
C GLN A 290 23.56 6.93 12.84
N ASP A 291 22.31 7.34 12.71
CA ASP A 291 21.84 8.49 11.91
C ASP A 291 22.32 8.44 10.44
N LYS A 292 22.44 7.22 9.89
CA LYS A 292 22.86 6.98 8.50
C LYS A 292 21.70 6.71 7.56
N ALA A 293 20.54 6.35 8.10
CA ALA A 293 19.38 5.99 7.30
C ALA A 293 18.78 7.19 6.59
N ASN A 294 18.43 7.03 5.32
CA ASN A 294 17.75 8.06 4.54
C ASN A 294 16.26 8.13 4.90
N PRO A 295 15.73 9.23 5.47
CA PRO A 295 14.33 9.34 5.88
C PRO A 295 13.39 9.72 4.74
N THR A 296 13.88 9.89 3.50
CA THR A 296 13.10 10.45 2.38
C THR A 296 11.84 9.64 2.07
N ALA A 297 11.90 8.31 2.06
CA ALA A 297 10.73 7.48 1.79
C ALA A 297 9.61 7.70 2.83
N LEU A 298 9.96 7.75 4.13
CA LEU A 298 9.00 8.02 5.19
C LEU A 298 8.48 9.46 5.13
N LEU A 299 9.32 10.43 4.81
CA LEU A 299 8.93 11.82 4.62
C LEU A 299 7.94 11.97 3.45
N LEU A 300 8.23 11.36 2.31
CA LEU A 300 7.33 11.38 1.14
C LEU A 300 6.00 10.67 1.45
N SER A 301 6.03 9.58 2.22
CA SER A 301 4.82 8.89 2.71
C SER A 301 4.01 9.80 3.64
N ALA A 302 4.67 10.57 4.51
CA ALA A 302 4.03 11.55 5.37
C ALA A 302 3.43 12.73 4.56
N VAL A 303 4.09 13.17 3.48
CA VAL A 303 3.51 14.15 2.53
C VAL A 303 2.31 13.58 1.80
N MET A 304 2.37 12.29 1.41
CA MET A 304 1.22 11.59 0.81
C MET A 304 0.04 11.49 1.81
N MET A 305 0.35 11.27 3.09
CA MET A 305 -0.62 11.29 4.20
C MET A 305 -1.31 12.65 4.31
N LEU A 306 -0.55 13.76 4.28
CA LEU A 306 -1.13 15.11 4.32
C LEU A 306 -2.08 15.39 3.15
N ARG A 307 -1.75 14.87 1.97
CA ARG A 307 -2.62 15.01 0.78
C ARG A 307 -3.89 14.16 0.86
N TYR A 308 -3.83 13.05 1.58
CA TYR A 308 -4.96 12.17 1.82
C TYR A 308 -5.93 12.79 2.85
N MET A 309 -5.42 13.43 3.88
CA MET A 309 -6.18 14.08 4.95
C MET A 309 -6.90 15.34 4.47
#